data_41512d549570111c4eda21f395d22857
#
_entry.id   41512d549570111c4eda21f395d22857
#
_cell.length_a   1.000
_cell.length_b   1.000
_cell.length_c   1.000
_cell.angle_alpha   90.00
_cell.angle_beta   90.00
_cell.angle_gamma   90.00
#
_symmetry.space_group_name_H-M   'P 1'
#
loop_
_entity.id
_entity.type
_entity.pdbx_description
1 polymer ?
#
loop_
_entity_poly.entity_id
_entity_poly.type
_entity_poly.pdbx_seq_one_letter_code
_entity_poly.pdbx_strand_id
1 'polypeptide(L)'
;MSPRTAAGVDPTVPAPVVELVGLAAYTELAEFGLLAARSVDAPDLATRQALADGADRALARQRALFALVSADDGVVPGVVGAAVMEPFDDVLADFDARTRTDAWAEGLLKGVVGHGVAQDFCRIVAGGLDGSRGRAVRKVLERPAPGPEAGADAGADAEAIWLLARMAAADEVLASRLALWGRRVVGEALGMVTVLLGRRPELVVLGAEAAARLGADLPAGRETEGAVRSWLVARLTGEHTRRMDRMRLAA
;
A
#
# COMPACT_ATOMS: atom_id res chain seq x y z
N MET A 1 -5.19 25.84 -16.49
CA MET A 1 -3.96 25.87 -15.67
C MET A 1 -3.15 24.63 -16.08
N SER A 2 -2.01 24.80 -16.76
CA SER A 2 -1.15 23.67 -17.10
C SER A 2 -0.64 23.01 -15.82
N PRO A 3 -0.65 21.67 -15.73
CA PRO A 3 -0.08 20.97 -14.58
C PRO A 3 1.41 21.37 -14.47
N ARG A 4 1.84 21.85 -13.31
CA ARG A 4 3.25 22.00 -13.01
C ARG A 4 3.86 20.60 -13.05
N THR A 5 4.65 20.32 -14.08
CA THR A 5 5.48 19.12 -14.11
C THR A 5 6.41 19.19 -12.89
N ALA A 6 6.32 18.21 -12.00
CA ALA A 6 7.18 18.15 -10.82
C ALA A 6 8.64 18.12 -11.27
N ALA A 7 9.51 18.91 -10.60
CA ALA A 7 10.91 19.02 -10.98
C ALA A 7 11.57 17.63 -11.01
N GLY A 8 12.20 17.29 -12.16
CA GLY A 8 12.90 16.01 -12.35
C GLY A 8 12.04 14.82 -12.77
N VAL A 9 10.73 15.00 -12.96
CA VAL A 9 9.88 13.97 -13.57
C VAL A 9 10.07 14.02 -15.09
N ASP A 10 10.27 12.86 -15.73
CA ASP A 10 10.33 12.72 -17.17
C ASP A 10 9.00 13.18 -17.79
N PRO A 11 9.00 14.26 -18.62
CA PRO A 11 7.77 14.80 -19.20
C PRO A 11 7.06 13.86 -20.18
N THR A 12 7.69 12.77 -20.59
CA THR A 12 7.10 11.74 -21.45
C THR A 12 6.29 10.70 -20.68
N VAL A 13 6.36 10.71 -19.34
CA VAL A 13 5.60 9.78 -18.50
C VAL A 13 4.13 10.23 -18.44
N PRO A 14 3.18 9.34 -18.75
CA PRO A 14 1.75 9.67 -18.65
C PRO A 14 1.35 10.05 -17.20
N ALA A 15 0.52 11.08 -17.07
CA ALA A 15 0.05 11.56 -15.76
C ALA A 15 -0.52 10.45 -14.84
N PRO A 16 -1.34 9.48 -15.33
CA PRO A 16 -1.81 8.39 -14.48
C PRO A 16 -0.69 7.50 -13.91
N VAL A 17 0.43 7.36 -14.64
CA VAL A 17 1.60 6.60 -14.15
C VAL A 17 2.28 7.37 -13.03
N VAL A 18 2.51 8.69 -13.22
CA VAL A 18 3.11 9.56 -12.19
C VAL A 18 2.27 9.57 -10.92
N GLU A 19 0.95 9.70 -11.08
CA GLU A 19 -0.01 9.70 -9.97
C GLU A 19 0.07 8.39 -9.15
N LEU A 20 -0.01 7.24 -9.82
CA LEU A 20 0.04 5.96 -9.13
C LEU A 20 1.41 5.67 -8.52
N VAL A 21 2.49 6.03 -9.20
CA VAL A 21 3.86 5.90 -8.66
C VAL A 21 4.04 6.76 -7.42
N GLY A 22 3.54 8.01 -7.42
CA GLY A 22 3.60 8.89 -6.27
C GLY A 22 2.88 8.31 -5.04
N LEU A 23 1.66 7.81 -5.23
CA LEU A 23 0.90 7.16 -4.17
C LEU A 23 1.61 5.89 -3.65
N ALA A 24 2.03 5.02 -4.55
CA ALA A 24 2.72 3.77 -4.18
C ALA A 24 4.04 4.06 -3.46
N ALA A 25 4.83 5.01 -3.94
CA ALA A 25 6.08 5.40 -3.30
C ALA A 25 5.89 5.99 -1.90
N TYR A 26 4.81 6.77 -1.69
CA TYR A 26 4.46 7.27 -0.35
C TYR A 26 4.07 6.11 0.57
N THR A 27 3.29 5.15 0.08
CA THR A 27 2.90 3.96 0.85
C THR A 27 4.14 3.16 1.30
N GLU A 28 5.13 2.98 0.42
CA GLU A 28 6.39 2.30 0.76
C GLU A 28 7.21 3.09 1.80
N LEU A 29 7.23 4.44 1.71
CA LEU A 29 7.89 5.28 2.72
C LEU A 29 7.24 5.15 4.09
N ALA A 30 5.91 5.13 4.13
CA ALA A 30 5.15 4.96 5.37
C ALA A 30 5.37 3.56 5.98
N GLU A 31 5.43 2.50 5.15
CA GLU A 31 5.77 1.14 5.59
C GLU A 31 7.18 1.08 6.17
N PHE A 32 8.16 1.67 5.49
CA PHE A 32 9.52 1.79 6.02
C PHE A 32 9.53 2.41 7.41
N GLY A 33 8.90 3.58 7.58
CA GLY A 33 8.87 4.30 8.86
C GLY A 33 8.24 3.46 9.98
N LEU A 34 7.16 2.75 9.68
CA LEU A 34 6.48 1.90 10.65
C LEU A 34 7.35 0.69 11.05
N LEU A 35 7.90 -0.05 10.08
CA LEU A 35 8.70 -1.25 10.35
C LEU A 35 10.00 -0.90 11.08
N ALA A 36 10.67 0.18 10.68
CA ALA A 36 11.86 0.69 11.35
C ALA A 36 11.56 1.06 12.82
N ALA A 37 10.46 1.77 13.08
CA ALA A 37 10.05 2.10 14.44
C ALA A 37 9.71 0.84 15.27
N ARG A 38 8.99 -0.13 14.70
CA ARG A 38 8.65 -1.38 15.41
C ARG A 38 9.85 -2.30 15.61
N SER A 39 10.90 -2.20 14.80
CA SER A 39 12.14 -2.96 15.00
C SER A 39 12.90 -2.55 16.26
N VAL A 40 12.83 -1.26 16.64
CA VAL A 40 13.54 -0.75 17.84
C VAL A 40 13.05 -1.46 19.11
N ASP A 41 11.73 -1.62 19.25
CA ASP A 41 11.08 -2.22 20.43
C ASP A 41 10.68 -3.68 20.20
N ALA A 42 11.31 -4.35 19.24
CA ALA A 42 11.04 -5.77 18.96
C ALA A 42 11.39 -6.67 20.14
N PRO A 43 10.60 -7.73 20.42
CA PRO A 43 10.76 -8.57 21.61
C PRO A 43 12.06 -9.38 21.63
N ASP A 44 12.63 -9.65 20.48
CA ASP A 44 13.89 -10.40 20.33
C ASP A 44 14.69 -9.94 19.10
N LEU A 45 15.95 -10.37 19.01
CA LEU A 45 16.86 -9.96 17.94
C LEU A 45 16.43 -10.48 16.56
N ALA A 46 15.84 -11.67 16.49
CA ALA A 46 15.38 -12.25 15.22
C ALA A 46 14.23 -11.43 14.65
N THR A 47 13.25 -11.10 15.50
CA THR A 47 12.14 -10.20 15.14
C THR A 47 12.64 -8.82 14.73
N ARG A 48 13.62 -8.26 15.47
CA ARG A 48 14.24 -6.97 15.12
C ARG A 48 14.85 -7.01 13.73
N GLN A 49 15.64 -8.04 13.43
CA GLN A 49 16.28 -8.18 12.12
C GLN A 49 15.24 -8.32 11.00
N ALA A 50 14.22 -9.16 11.18
CA ALA A 50 13.18 -9.37 10.18
C ALA A 50 12.41 -8.08 9.85
N LEU A 51 12.09 -7.26 10.86
CA LEU A 51 11.43 -5.97 10.66
C LEU A 51 12.36 -4.95 9.98
N ALA A 52 13.65 -4.94 10.31
CA ALA A 52 14.65 -4.08 9.65
C ALA A 52 14.82 -4.46 8.18
N ASP A 53 14.90 -5.75 7.86
CA ASP A 53 14.95 -6.25 6.47
C ASP A 53 13.67 -5.88 5.69
N GLY A 54 12.53 -5.92 6.36
CA GLY A 54 11.26 -5.44 5.82
C GLY A 54 11.28 -3.97 5.47
N ALA A 55 11.81 -3.13 6.36
CA ALA A 55 11.96 -1.70 6.14
C ALA A 55 12.89 -1.41 4.95
N ASP A 56 14.02 -2.10 4.84
CA ASP A 56 14.93 -1.94 3.69
C ASP A 56 14.25 -2.31 2.38
N ARG A 57 13.49 -3.42 2.34
CA ARG A 57 12.73 -3.81 1.15
C ARG A 57 11.70 -2.76 0.73
N ALA A 58 11.03 -2.11 1.67
CA ALA A 58 10.10 -1.01 1.37
C ALA A 58 10.83 0.16 0.69
N LEU A 59 11.97 0.60 1.21
CA LEU A 59 12.78 1.63 0.57
C LEU A 59 13.33 1.21 -0.79
N ALA A 60 13.69 -0.07 -0.97
CA ALA A 60 14.14 -0.59 -2.26
C ALA A 60 13.02 -0.51 -3.31
N ARG A 61 11.77 -0.88 -2.96
CA ARG A 61 10.61 -0.73 -3.84
C ARG A 61 10.32 0.73 -4.15
N GLN A 62 10.39 1.63 -3.16
CA GLN A 62 10.23 3.06 -3.37
C GLN A 62 11.23 3.59 -4.41
N ARG A 63 12.52 3.26 -4.28
CA ARG A 63 13.56 3.66 -5.23
C ARG A 63 13.29 3.12 -6.64
N ALA A 64 12.84 1.86 -6.73
CA ALA A 64 12.46 1.25 -8.00
C ALA A 64 11.27 1.97 -8.66
N LEU A 65 10.28 2.41 -7.87
CA LEU A 65 9.16 3.22 -8.37
C LEU A 65 9.63 4.58 -8.90
N PHE A 66 10.50 5.28 -8.17
CA PHE A 66 11.04 6.57 -8.61
C PHE A 66 11.81 6.45 -9.92
N ALA A 67 12.58 5.39 -10.10
CA ALA A 67 13.32 5.16 -11.35
C ALA A 67 12.41 5.05 -12.60
N LEU A 68 11.12 4.72 -12.41
CA LEU A 68 10.16 4.63 -13.52
C LEU A 68 9.63 5.98 -14.00
N VAL A 69 9.80 7.03 -13.21
CA VAL A 69 9.24 8.38 -13.49
C VAL A 69 10.30 9.47 -13.50
N SER A 70 11.55 9.18 -13.11
CA SER A 70 12.64 10.14 -13.11
C SER A 70 13.16 10.37 -14.53
N ALA A 71 13.50 11.63 -14.86
CA ALA A 71 14.31 11.95 -16.02
C ALA A 71 15.78 11.53 -15.77
N ASP A 72 16.49 11.11 -16.85
CA ASP A 72 17.91 10.67 -16.75
C ASP A 72 18.92 11.81 -16.41
N ASP A 73 18.46 13.02 -16.19
CA ASP A 73 19.24 14.27 -16.19
C ASP A 73 19.95 14.60 -14.87
N GLY A 74 20.34 13.63 -14.06
CA GLY A 74 21.15 13.86 -12.88
C GLY A 74 20.41 14.55 -11.70
N VAL A 75 19.09 14.57 -11.72
CA VAL A 75 18.28 15.09 -10.62
C VAL A 75 18.39 14.14 -9.41
N VAL A 76 18.60 14.72 -8.23
CA VAL A 76 18.69 13.95 -6.97
C VAL A 76 17.37 13.18 -6.77
N PRO A 77 17.38 11.83 -6.67
CA PRO A 77 16.18 11.02 -6.56
C PRO A 77 15.21 11.45 -5.46
N GLY A 78 15.72 12.01 -4.35
CA GLY A 78 14.91 12.53 -3.26
C GLY A 78 14.06 13.76 -3.61
N VAL A 79 14.50 14.59 -4.56
CA VAL A 79 13.73 15.78 -5.00
C VAL A 79 12.54 15.34 -5.85
N VAL A 80 12.75 14.42 -6.80
CA VAL A 80 11.67 13.83 -7.60
C VAL A 80 10.69 13.11 -6.67
N GLY A 81 11.22 12.32 -5.74
CA GLY A 81 10.41 11.55 -4.80
C GLY A 81 9.48 12.43 -3.97
N ALA A 82 9.99 13.49 -3.36
CA ALA A 82 9.17 14.43 -2.58
C ALA A 82 8.05 15.03 -3.44
N ALA A 83 8.37 15.51 -4.64
CA ALA A 83 7.42 16.19 -5.52
C ALA A 83 6.26 15.29 -5.99
N VAL A 84 6.50 13.99 -6.23
CA VAL A 84 5.44 13.06 -6.64
C VAL A 84 4.63 12.52 -5.47
N MET A 85 5.18 12.52 -4.25
CA MET A 85 4.50 12.05 -3.03
C MET A 85 3.67 13.16 -2.33
N GLU A 86 4.13 14.43 -2.40
CA GLU A 86 3.49 15.57 -1.74
C GLU A 86 1.96 15.63 -1.90
N PRO A 87 1.39 15.30 -3.09
CA PRO A 87 -0.06 15.31 -3.28
C PRO A 87 -0.87 14.34 -2.39
N PHE A 88 -0.22 13.41 -1.69
CA PHE A 88 -0.85 12.38 -0.86
C PHE A 88 -0.61 12.55 0.64
N ASP A 89 0.24 13.50 1.03
CA ASP A 89 0.71 13.66 2.41
C ASP A 89 -0.44 13.91 3.40
N ASP A 90 -1.36 14.79 3.07
CA ASP A 90 -2.48 15.17 3.95
C ASP A 90 -3.45 13.99 4.20
N VAL A 91 -3.75 13.20 3.18
CA VAL A 91 -4.68 12.06 3.28
C VAL A 91 -4.09 10.95 4.14
N LEU A 92 -2.80 10.69 3.98
CA LEU A 92 -2.11 9.62 4.72
C LEU A 92 -1.78 10.04 6.15
N ALA A 93 -1.50 11.33 6.40
CA ALA A 93 -1.38 11.88 7.76
C ALA A 93 -2.66 11.75 8.57
N ASP A 94 -3.82 11.93 7.94
CA ASP A 94 -5.14 11.72 8.56
C ASP A 94 -5.34 10.27 9.01
N PHE A 95 -4.97 9.30 8.18
CA PHE A 95 -5.01 7.88 8.54
C PHE A 95 -4.13 7.59 9.76
N ASP A 96 -2.91 8.10 9.79
CA ASP A 96 -1.98 7.91 10.89
C ASP A 96 -2.50 8.49 12.21
N ALA A 97 -3.12 9.68 12.15
CA ALA A 97 -3.72 10.32 13.32
C ALA A 97 -4.87 9.49 13.90
N ARG A 98 -5.73 8.91 13.04
CA ARG A 98 -6.90 8.12 13.44
C ARG A 98 -6.57 6.70 13.90
N THR A 99 -5.42 6.19 13.49
CA THR A 99 -4.94 4.84 13.82
C THR A 99 -3.70 4.87 14.72
N ARG A 100 -3.57 5.90 15.56
CA ARG A 100 -2.49 5.99 16.54
C ARG A 100 -2.65 4.94 17.62
N THR A 101 -1.56 4.26 17.96
CA THR A 101 -1.49 3.30 19.06
C THR A 101 -0.07 3.23 19.61
N ASP A 102 0.05 3.09 20.94
CA ASP A 102 1.32 2.89 21.63
C ASP A 102 1.63 1.39 21.83
N ALA A 103 0.63 0.52 21.67
CA ALA A 103 0.81 -0.92 21.80
C ALA A 103 1.59 -1.50 20.59
N TRP A 104 2.68 -2.19 20.87
CA TRP A 104 3.59 -2.72 19.85
C TRP A 104 2.88 -3.63 18.83
N ALA A 105 2.10 -4.62 19.31
CA ALA A 105 1.39 -5.56 18.46
C ALA A 105 0.29 -4.89 17.61
N GLU A 106 -0.43 -3.91 18.17
CA GLU A 106 -1.42 -3.11 17.45
C GLU A 106 -0.76 -2.25 16.37
N GLY A 107 0.42 -1.67 16.67
CA GLY A 107 1.20 -0.92 15.70
C GLY A 107 1.70 -1.80 14.55
N LEU A 108 2.13 -3.03 14.83
CA LEU A 108 2.51 -3.99 13.80
C LEU A 108 1.30 -4.40 12.96
N LEU A 109 0.15 -4.70 13.59
CA LEU A 109 -1.09 -5.02 12.88
C LEU A 109 -1.57 -3.85 12.01
N LYS A 110 -1.45 -2.60 12.48
CA LYS A 110 -1.73 -1.40 11.66
C LYS A 110 -0.93 -1.42 10.35
N GLY A 111 0.35 -1.77 10.42
CA GLY A 111 1.18 -1.93 9.24
C GLY A 111 0.63 -3.00 8.29
N VAL A 112 0.46 -4.22 8.79
CA VAL A 112 -0.03 -5.34 7.99
C VAL A 112 -1.41 -5.06 7.36
N VAL A 113 -2.34 -4.43 8.09
CA VAL A 113 -3.69 -4.14 7.61
C VAL A 113 -3.73 -2.86 6.79
N GLY A 114 -3.26 -1.73 7.34
CA GLY A 114 -3.39 -0.42 6.71
C GLY A 114 -2.55 -0.30 5.44
N HIS A 115 -1.25 -0.59 5.53
CA HIS A 115 -0.36 -0.57 4.36
C HIS A 115 -0.73 -1.70 3.39
N GLY A 116 -1.14 -2.86 3.90
CA GLY A 116 -1.62 -3.94 3.07
C GLY A 116 -2.81 -3.54 2.20
N VAL A 117 -3.78 -2.77 2.72
CA VAL A 117 -4.90 -2.22 1.92
C VAL A 117 -4.38 -1.23 0.88
N ALA A 118 -3.46 -0.33 1.25
CA ALA A 118 -2.90 0.66 0.32
C ALA A 118 -2.09 -0.01 -0.81
N GLN A 119 -1.28 -1.01 -0.50
CA GLN A 119 -0.54 -1.79 -1.51
C GLN A 119 -1.48 -2.58 -2.43
N ASP A 120 -2.53 -3.22 -1.88
CA ASP A 120 -3.53 -3.92 -2.69
C ASP A 120 -4.27 -2.96 -3.61
N PHE A 121 -4.62 -1.76 -3.12
CA PHE A 121 -5.20 -0.69 -3.94
C PHE A 121 -4.27 -0.33 -5.10
N CYS A 122 -3.00 0.01 -4.84
CA CYS A 122 -2.02 0.35 -5.86
C CYS A 122 -1.84 -0.78 -6.88
N ARG A 123 -1.76 -2.04 -6.42
CA ARG A 123 -1.62 -3.21 -7.27
C ARG A 123 -2.84 -3.43 -8.17
N ILE A 124 -4.05 -3.29 -7.64
CA ILE A 124 -5.29 -3.44 -8.41
C ILE A 124 -5.40 -2.34 -9.47
N VAL A 125 -5.19 -1.09 -9.07
CA VAL A 125 -5.27 0.09 -9.95
C VAL A 125 -4.17 0.06 -11.01
N ALA A 126 -2.96 -0.44 -10.71
CA ALA A 126 -1.90 -0.66 -11.68
C ALA A 126 -2.31 -1.62 -12.82
N GLY A 127 -3.29 -2.49 -12.58
CA GLY A 127 -3.92 -3.31 -13.60
C GLY A 127 -4.53 -2.49 -14.74
N GLY A 128 -4.92 -1.24 -14.50
CA GLY A 128 -5.43 -0.30 -15.50
C GLY A 128 -4.37 0.34 -16.38
N LEU A 129 -3.09 0.29 -16.01
CA LEU A 129 -2.00 0.88 -16.80
C LEU A 129 -1.70 0.08 -18.06
N ASP A 130 -1.39 0.79 -19.14
CA ASP A 130 -0.97 0.24 -20.44
C ASP A 130 0.54 0.35 -20.68
N GLY A 131 0.99 -0.29 -21.74
CA GLY A 131 2.33 -0.16 -22.29
C GLY A 131 3.45 -0.78 -21.45
N SER A 132 4.69 -0.48 -21.80
CA SER A 132 5.88 -1.00 -21.14
C SER A 132 6.06 -0.45 -19.72
N ARG A 133 5.78 0.84 -19.52
CA ARG A 133 5.86 1.49 -18.19
C ARG A 133 4.81 0.91 -17.24
N GLY A 134 3.56 0.68 -17.71
CA GLY A 134 2.53 0.02 -16.88
C GLY A 134 2.94 -1.39 -16.47
N ARG A 135 3.56 -2.16 -17.36
CA ARG A 135 4.13 -3.47 -17.00
C ARG A 135 5.25 -3.35 -15.97
N ALA A 136 6.12 -2.35 -16.08
CA ALA A 136 7.21 -2.12 -15.13
C ALA A 136 6.67 -1.74 -13.73
N VAL A 137 5.66 -0.85 -13.65
CA VAL A 137 4.99 -0.51 -12.38
C VAL A 137 4.38 -1.76 -11.76
N ARG A 138 3.60 -2.55 -12.50
CA ARG A 138 3.02 -3.79 -11.98
C ARG A 138 4.08 -4.73 -11.44
N LYS A 139 5.20 -4.91 -12.15
CA LYS A 139 6.31 -5.76 -11.72
C LYS A 139 6.90 -5.32 -10.36
N VAL A 140 7.05 -4.01 -10.13
CA VAL A 140 7.54 -3.49 -8.84
C VAL A 140 6.51 -3.73 -7.73
N LEU A 141 5.20 -3.63 -8.05
CA LEU A 141 4.10 -3.81 -7.09
C LEU A 141 3.69 -5.29 -6.91
N GLU A 142 4.23 -6.22 -7.70
CA GLU A 142 3.99 -7.65 -7.52
C GLU A 142 4.53 -8.10 -6.16
N ARG A 143 3.70 -8.85 -5.43
CA ARG A 143 4.16 -9.59 -4.24
C ARG A 143 4.69 -10.94 -4.67
N PRO A 144 5.77 -11.43 -4.06
CA PRO A 144 6.14 -12.84 -4.18
C PRO A 144 4.96 -13.72 -3.75
N ALA A 145 4.68 -14.76 -4.53
CA ALA A 145 3.62 -15.70 -4.17
C ALA A 145 3.94 -16.36 -2.81
N PRO A 146 2.97 -16.48 -1.89
CA PRO A 146 3.18 -17.24 -0.67
C PRO A 146 3.36 -18.71 -1.05
N GLY A 147 4.55 -19.23 -0.82
CA GLY A 147 4.88 -20.64 -1.07
C GLY A 147 5.74 -21.20 0.06
N PRO A 148 5.77 -22.53 0.24
CA PRO A 148 6.61 -23.17 1.26
C PRO A 148 8.12 -22.94 1.03
N GLU A 149 8.49 -22.47 -0.17
CA GLU A 149 9.86 -22.12 -0.56
C GLU A 149 10.14 -20.62 -0.52
N ALA A 150 9.19 -19.79 -0.08
CA ALA A 150 9.35 -18.37 0.10
C ALA A 150 10.28 -18.11 1.32
N GLY A 151 11.55 -18.40 1.15
CA GLY A 151 12.62 -18.08 2.08
C GLY A 151 12.73 -16.55 2.29
N ALA A 152 13.91 -15.98 2.25
CA ALA A 152 14.17 -14.56 2.46
C ALA A 152 13.36 -13.58 1.57
N ASP A 153 12.69 -14.06 0.51
CA ASP A 153 11.81 -13.30 -0.39
C ASP A 153 10.32 -13.25 0.04
N ALA A 154 9.91 -13.97 1.07
CA ALA A 154 8.60 -13.76 1.68
C ALA A 154 8.57 -12.34 2.23
N GLY A 155 7.77 -11.46 1.63
CA GLY A 155 7.79 -10.01 1.91
C GLY A 155 7.69 -9.69 3.41
N ALA A 156 8.05 -8.46 3.81
CA ALA A 156 7.99 -7.99 5.21
C ALA A 156 6.68 -8.34 5.94
N ASP A 157 5.58 -8.32 5.21
CA ASP A 157 4.28 -8.76 5.70
C ASP A 157 4.25 -10.22 6.18
N ALA A 158 5.00 -11.13 5.55
CA ALA A 158 4.94 -12.55 5.91
C ALA A 158 5.47 -12.79 7.33
N GLU A 159 6.58 -12.16 7.70
CA GLU A 159 7.14 -12.25 9.04
C GLU A 159 6.22 -11.59 10.07
N ALA A 160 5.73 -10.38 9.77
CA ALA A 160 4.80 -9.68 10.63
C ALA A 160 3.48 -10.47 10.82
N ILE A 161 2.94 -11.06 9.76
CA ILE A 161 1.75 -11.93 9.80
C ILE A 161 2.01 -13.15 10.67
N TRP A 162 3.14 -13.83 10.46
CA TRP A 162 3.50 -15.02 11.25
C TRP A 162 3.67 -14.70 12.74
N LEU A 163 4.32 -13.58 13.04
CA LEU A 163 4.53 -13.14 14.42
C LEU A 163 3.19 -12.80 15.10
N LEU A 164 2.32 -12.05 14.43
CA LEU A 164 0.99 -11.72 14.95
C LEU A 164 0.14 -12.98 15.15
N ALA A 165 0.22 -13.95 14.22
CA ALA A 165 -0.48 -15.24 14.36
C ALA A 165 0.01 -16.03 15.58
N ARG A 166 1.33 -16.04 15.86
CA ARG A 166 1.89 -16.67 17.06
C ARG A 166 1.45 -15.98 18.34
N MET A 167 1.48 -14.65 18.38
CA MET A 167 1.04 -13.87 19.54
C MET A 167 -0.44 -14.10 19.82
N ALA A 168 -1.27 -14.07 18.79
CA ALA A 168 -2.71 -14.33 18.90
C ALA A 168 -3.00 -15.77 19.37
N ALA A 169 -2.23 -16.76 18.93
CA ALA A 169 -2.38 -18.14 19.37
C ALA A 169 -1.96 -18.36 20.84
N ALA A 170 -1.11 -17.52 21.38
CA ALA A 170 -0.62 -17.61 22.76
C ALA A 170 -1.51 -16.84 23.77
N ASP A 171 -2.34 -15.88 23.32
CA ASP A 171 -3.15 -15.01 24.17
C ASP A 171 -4.48 -14.66 23.47
N GLU A 172 -5.58 -15.27 23.93
CA GLU A 172 -6.94 -15.06 23.39
C GLU A 172 -7.46 -13.63 23.63
N VAL A 173 -7.06 -12.98 24.71
CA VAL A 173 -7.44 -11.58 25.00
C VAL A 173 -6.75 -10.67 23.99
N LEU A 174 -5.47 -10.89 23.74
CA LEU A 174 -4.73 -10.17 22.71
C LEU A 174 -5.32 -10.43 21.32
N ALA A 175 -5.66 -11.68 20.98
CA ALA A 175 -6.29 -12.03 19.71
C ALA A 175 -7.60 -11.25 19.48
N SER A 176 -8.47 -11.22 20.49
CA SER A 176 -9.73 -10.47 20.43
C SER A 176 -9.49 -8.96 20.25
N ARG A 177 -8.53 -8.39 20.98
CA ARG A 177 -8.16 -6.98 20.86
C ARG A 177 -7.59 -6.65 19.49
N LEU A 178 -6.71 -7.50 18.95
CA LEU A 178 -6.15 -7.33 17.61
C LEU A 178 -7.23 -7.44 16.52
N ALA A 179 -8.19 -8.36 16.65
CA ALA A 179 -9.31 -8.47 15.73
C ALA A 179 -10.16 -7.19 15.70
N LEU A 180 -10.51 -6.63 16.87
CA LEU A 180 -11.23 -5.36 16.95
C LEU A 180 -10.43 -4.19 16.36
N TRP A 181 -9.13 -4.14 16.67
CA TRP A 181 -8.24 -3.13 16.12
C TRP A 181 -8.10 -3.23 14.60
N GLY A 182 -7.98 -4.44 14.06
CA GLY A 182 -7.93 -4.71 12.62
C GLY A 182 -9.17 -4.18 11.89
N ARG A 183 -10.37 -4.40 12.44
CA ARG A 183 -11.63 -3.84 11.89
C ARG A 183 -11.62 -2.31 11.86
N ARG A 184 -11.12 -1.68 12.91
CA ARG A 184 -10.99 -0.22 12.93
C ARG A 184 -10.00 0.25 11.85
N VAL A 185 -8.81 -0.34 11.79
CA VAL A 185 -7.77 0.06 10.83
C VAL A 185 -8.24 -0.12 9.39
N VAL A 186 -8.90 -1.24 9.04
CA VAL A 186 -9.43 -1.43 7.68
C VAL A 186 -10.54 -0.44 7.37
N GLY A 187 -11.41 -0.11 8.32
CA GLY A 187 -12.44 0.90 8.12
C GLY A 187 -11.86 2.27 7.77
N GLU A 188 -10.82 2.71 8.49
CA GLU A 188 -10.11 3.97 8.21
C GLU A 188 -9.37 3.91 6.87
N ALA A 189 -8.73 2.79 6.53
CA ALA A 189 -8.04 2.62 5.25
C ALA A 189 -9.01 2.65 4.05
N LEU A 190 -10.16 2.00 4.14
CA LEU A 190 -11.21 2.05 3.10
C LEU A 190 -11.84 3.44 2.99
N GLY A 191 -12.00 4.14 4.11
CA GLY A 191 -12.39 5.55 4.14
C GLY A 191 -11.40 6.43 3.36
N MET A 192 -10.10 6.23 3.58
CA MET A 192 -9.03 6.92 2.86
C MET A 192 -9.09 6.65 1.34
N VAL A 193 -9.32 5.41 0.91
CA VAL A 193 -9.51 5.07 -0.51
C VAL A 193 -10.65 5.88 -1.11
N THR A 194 -11.76 6.05 -0.38
CA THR A 194 -12.91 6.86 -0.82
C THR A 194 -12.51 8.33 -1.03
N VAL A 195 -11.75 8.90 -0.10
CA VAL A 195 -11.25 10.28 -0.19
C VAL A 195 -10.30 10.44 -1.37
N LEU A 196 -9.38 9.48 -1.57
CA LEU A 196 -8.42 9.48 -2.68
C LEU A 196 -9.13 9.47 -4.03
N LEU A 197 -10.10 8.60 -4.24
CA LEU A 197 -10.86 8.51 -5.49
C LEU A 197 -11.63 9.81 -5.79
N GLY A 198 -12.23 10.44 -4.77
CA GLY A 198 -12.91 11.71 -4.95
C GLY A 198 -11.99 12.90 -5.27
N ARG A 199 -10.69 12.81 -4.91
CA ARG A 199 -9.70 13.88 -5.16
C ARG A 199 -8.83 13.62 -6.40
N ARG A 200 -8.77 12.39 -6.90
CA ARG A 200 -7.81 11.91 -7.91
C ARG A 200 -8.52 11.19 -9.06
N PRO A 201 -9.05 11.92 -10.04
CA PRO A 201 -9.79 11.34 -11.15
C PRO A 201 -8.95 10.36 -11.99
N GLU A 202 -7.63 10.53 -12.07
CA GLU A 202 -6.72 9.61 -12.74
C GLU A 202 -6.77 8.20 -12.13
N LEU A 203 -6.88 8.11 -10.80
CA LEU A 203 -7.02 6.81 -10.11
C LEU A 203 -8.39 6.17 -10.38
N VAL A 204 -9.44 6.98 -10.58
CA VAL A 204 -10.76 6.46 -10.98
C VAL A 204 -10.70 5.86 -12.39
N VAL A 205 -10.05 6.56 -13.34
CA VAL A 205 -9.84 6.05 -14.70
C VAL A 205 -9.08 4.73 -14.68
N LEU A 206 -7.96 4.68 -13.98
CA LEU A 206 -7.18 3.44 -13.84
C LEU A 206 -7.97 2.31 -13.17
N GLY A 207 -8.79 2.64 -12.16
CA GLY A 207 -9.68 1.68 -11.51
C GLY A 207 -10.73 1.10 -12.45
N ALA A 208 -11.34 1.94 -13.31
CA ALA A 208 -12.30 1.51 -14.32
C ALA A 208 -11.66 0.58 -15.36
N GLU A 209 -10.47 0.95 -15.87
CA GLU A 209 -9.70 0.12 -16.81
C GLU A 209 -9.29 -1.22 -16.19
N ALA A 210 -8.86 -1.21 -14.92
CA ALA A 210 -8.54 -2.43 -14.20
C ALA A 210 -9.76 -3.34 -14.02
N ALA A 211 -10.92 -2.76 -13.70
CA ALA A 211 -12.18 -3.48 -13.58
C ALA A 211 -12.60 -4.13 -14.90
N ALA A 212 -12.54 -3.38 -16.00
CA ALA A 212 -12.87 -3.87 -17.34
C ALA A 212 -11.97 -5.05 -17.74
N ARG A 213 -10.66 -4.98 -17.50
CA ARG A 213 -9.72 -6.08 -17.78
C ARG A 213 -9.96 -7.33 -16.94
N LEU A 214 -10.61 -7.18 -15.79
CA LEU A 214 -11.03 -8.29 -14.93
C LEU A 214 -12.47 -8.75 -15.20
N GLY A 215 -13.07 -8.27 -16.29
CA GLY A 215 -14.41 -8.67 -16.75
C GLY A 215 -15.55 -8.04 -15.94
N ALA A 216 -15.29 -6.98 -15.16
CA ALA A 216 -16.35 -6.24 -14.49
C ALA A 216 -16.96 -5.22 -15.45
N ASP A 217 -18.30 -5.25 -15.59
CA ASP A 217 -19.05 -4.26 -16.36
C ASP A 217 -19.49 -3.13 -15.42
N LEU A 218 -18.78 -2.01 -15.49
CA LEU A 218 -19.08 -0.83 -14.66
C LEU A 218 -19.78 0.23 -15.52
N PRO A 219 -20.76 0.96 -14.95
CA PRO A 219 -21.45 2.04 -15.65
C PRO A 219 -20.48 3.16 -16.01
N ALA A 220 -20.72 3.78 -17.18
CA ALA A 220 -19.96 4.92 -17.66
C ALA A 220 -20.63 6.27 -17.26
N GLY A 221 -19.87 7.36 -17.35
CA GLY A 221 -20.39 8.71 -17.10
C GLY A 221 -20.39 9.08 -15.62
N ARG A 222 -21.47 9.70 -15.15
CA ARG A 222 -21.55 10.24 -13.78
C ARG A 222 -21.50 9.17 -12.68
N GLU A 223 -21.84 7.96 -12.98
CA GLU A 223 -21.88 6.84 -12.02
C GLU A 223 -20.55 6.09 -11.91
N THR A 224 -19.61 6.35 -12.82
CA THR A 224 -18.33 5.62 -12.90
C THR A 224 -17.55 5.66 -11.58
N GLU A 225 -17.38 6.83 -10.97
CA GLU A 225 -16.63 6.98 -9.71
C GLU A 225 -17.23 6.12 -8.59
N GLY A 226 -18.56 6.20 -8.41
CA GLY A 226 -19.27 5.42 -7.39
C GLY A 226 -19.16 3.91 -7.62
N ALA A 227 -19.24 3.49 -8.89
CA ALA A 227 -19.12 2.09 -9.27
C ALA A 227 -17.69 1.56 -9.06
N VAL A 228 -16.68 2.30 -9.50
CA VAL A 228 -15.26 1.98 -9.28
C VAL A 228 -14.95 1.87 -7.79
N ARG A 229 -15.42 2.85 -7.00
CA ARG A 229 -15.26 2.83 -5.54
C ARG A 229 -15.86 1.57 -4.93
N SER A 230 -17.10 1.25 -5.26
CA SER A 230 -17.79 0.07 -4.73
C SER A 230 -17.07 -1.23 -5.11
N TRP A 231 -16.62 -1.34 -6.36
CA TRP A 231 -15.86 -2.47 -6.86
C TRP A 231 -14.51 -2.63 -6.15
N LEU A 232 -13.76 -1.53 -5.97
CA LEU A 232 -12.48 -1.54 -5.25
C LEU A 232 -12.67 -1.91 -3.78
N VAL A 233 -13.64 -1.31 -3.09
CA VAL A 233 -13.94 -1.61 -1.68
C VAL A 233 -14.25 -3.09 -1.50
N ALA A 234 -15.06 -3.69 -2.36
CA ALA A 234 -15.37 -5.11 -2.28
C ALA A 234 -14.12 -5.99 -2.42
N ARG A 235 -13.22 -5.66 -3.37
CA ARG A 235 -11.96 -6.40 -3.56
C ARG A 235 -11.00 -6.22 -2.40
N LEU A 236 -10.82 -4.99 -1.92
CA LEU A 236 -9.94 -4.69 -0.79
C LEU A 236 -10.43 -5.37 0.50
N THR A 237 -11.74 -5.40 0.71
CA THR A 237 -12.34 -6.14 1.83
C THR A 237 -12.05 -7.64 1.73
N GLY A 238 -12.16 -8.23 0.54
CA GLY A 238 -11.81 -9.63 0.33
C GLY A 238 -10.32 -9.93 0.61
N GLU A 239 -9.40 -9.05 0.18
CA GLU A 239 -7.96 -9.17 0.50
C GLU A 239 -7.70 -9.01 2.01
N HIS A 240 -8.39 -8.07 2.65
CA HIS A 240 -8.31 -7.89 4.10
C HIS A 240 -8.75 -9.16 4.84
N THR A 241 -9.88 -9.75 4.49
CA THR A 241 -10.35 -11.00 5.11
C THR A 241 -9.30 -12.10 5.00
N ARG A 242 -8.76 -12.33 3.80
CA ARG A 242 -7.67 -13.30 3.59
C ARG A 242 -6.42 -13.00 4.43
N ARG A 243 -6.13 -11.72 4.66
CA ARG A 243 -5.00 -11.29 5.50
C ARG A 243 -5.24 -11.58 6.97
N MET A 244 -6.45 -11.29 7.48
CA MET A 244 -6.85 -11.61 8.85
C MET A 244 -6.87 -13.12 9.11
N ASP A 245 -7.37 -13.91 8.17
CA ASP A 245 -7.37 -15.39 8.25
C ASP A 245 -5.95 -15.95 8.39
N ARG A 246 -4.97 -15.41 7.65
CA ARG A 246 -3.57 -15.81 7.79
C ARG A 246 -2.99 -15.54 9.18
N MET A 247 -3.47 -14.48 9.84
CA MET A 247 -3.11 -14.15 11.22
C MET A 247 -3.96 -14.91 12.25
N ARG A 248 -4.92 -15.74 11.81
CA ARG A 248 -5.91 -16.41 12.67
C ARG A 248 -6.74 -15.43 13.51
N LEU A 249 -7.02 -14.26 12.97
CA LEU A 249 -7.84 -13.22 13.57
C LEU A 249 -9.19 -13.13 12.86
N ALA A 250 -10.27 -12.93 13.61
CA ALA A 250 -11.58 -12.68 13.02
C ALA A 250 -11.58 -11.31 12.30
N ALA A 251 -12.01 -11.28 11.01
CA ALA A 251 -12.12 -10.06 10.22
C ALA A 251 -13.32 -9.18 10.64
#